data_893edb59e461f666f44f18109601b25c
#
_entry.id   893edb59e461f666f44f18109601b25c
#
_cell.length_a   1.000
_cell.length_b   1.000
_cell.length_c   1.000
_cell.angle_alpha   90.00
_cell.angle_beta   90.00
_cell.angle_gamma   90.00
#
_symmetry.space_group_name_H-M   'P 1'
#
loop_
_entity.id
_entity.type
_entity.pdbx_description
1 polymer ?
#
loop_
_entity_poly.entity_id
_entity_poly.type
_entity_poly.pdbx_seq_one_letter_code
_entity_poly.pdbx_strand_id
1 'polypeptide(L)'
;MAEVLIALGSNLGNRRKNIFNAIEKIKKNIEIMRISTLYRTEPQEGVSGNWFLNGVLSGKTCLSPEELLEFLQSVEQEMGRPENHKKNTARTIDLDILFYDNCFIKKPHLRIPHPKINTRDFVLKGLVEIAPDFEHPEVKTTIKQMWKEMTNGDSRNKVPDKKYRCRSKKKK
;
A
#
# COMPACT_ATOMS: atom_id res chain seq x y z
N MET A 1 9.21 18.79 -0.57
CA MET A 1 8.77 17.42 -0.96
C MET A 1 8.15 16.79 0.26
N ALA A 2 6.95 16.26 0.11
CA ALA A 2 6.21 15.58 1.17
C ALA A 2 6.59 14.09 1.24
N GLU A 3 6.64 13.52 2.45
CA GLU A 3 6.81 12.08 2.65
C GLU A 3 5.47 11.37 2.45
N VAL A 4 5.47 10.28 1.69
CA VAL A 4 4.26 9.51 1.41
C VAL A 4 4.48 8.03 1.66
N LEU A 5 3.43 7.37 2.20
CA LEU A 5 3.36 5.93 2.37
C LEU A 5 2.20 5.42 1.53
N ILE A 6 2.47 4.47 0.64
CA ILE A 6 1.51 3.99 -0.37
C ILE A 6 1.42 2.47 -0.31
N ALA A 7 0.21 1.93 -0.23
CA ALA A 7 -0.03 0.51 -0.37
C ALA A 7 -0.11 0.11 -1.85
N LEU A 8 0.42 -1.06 -2.15
CA LEU A 8 0.42 -1.69 -3.46
C LEU A 8 -0.29 -3.04 -3.35
N GLY A 9 -1.21 -3.35 -4.25
CA GLY A 9 -1.90 -4.63 -4.28
C GLY A 9 -2.19 -5.10 -5.70
N SER A 10 -2.06 -6.41 -5.96
CA SER A 10 -2.41 -7.03 -7.23
C SER A 10 -2.98 -8.43 -7.00
N ASN A 11 -4.12 -8.76 -7.63
CA ASN A 11 -4.71 -10.11 -7.57
C ASN A 11 -5.08 -10.68 -8.93
N LEU A 12 -4.63 -10.07 -10.03
CA LEU A 12 -4.90 -10.51 -11.39
C LEU A 12 -3.60 -10.78 -12.15
N GLY A 13 -3.57 -11.85 -12.94
CA GLY A 13 -2.45 -12.20 -13.81
C GLY A 13 -1.12 -12.39 -13.07
N ASN A 14 -0.03 -11.91 -13.65
CA ASN A 14 1.30 -11.93 -13.01
C ASN A 14 1.45 -10.78 -12.01
N ARG A 15 0.99 -11.00 -10.79
CA ARG A 15 0.91 -10.02 -9.71
C ARG A 15 2.23 -9.34 -9.41
N ARG A 16 3.32 -10.12 -9.41
CA ARG A 16 4.66 -9.59 -9.15
C ARG A 16 5.10 -8.64 -10.26
N LYS A 17 4.92 -9.03 -11.53
CA LYS A 17 5.20 -8.17 -12.68
C LYS A 17 4.36 -6.90 -12.64
N ASN A 18 3.08 -7.00 -12.27
CA ASN A 18 2.19 -5.86 -12.15
C ASN A 18 2.69 -4.86 -11.11
N ILE A 19 3.08 -5.32 -9.91
CA ILE A 19 3.62 -4.46 -8.87
C ILE A 19 4.91 -3.78 -9.33
N PHE A 20 5.84 -4.51 -9.96
CA PHE A 20 7.07 -3.91 -10.48
C PHE A 20 6.80 -2.87 -11.57
N ASN A 21 5.88 -3.15 -12.50
CA ASN A 21 5.50 -2.20 -13.55
C ASN A 21 4.88 -0.93 -12.93
N ALA A 22 4.03 -1.07 -11.90
CA ALA A 22 3.47 0.07 -11.19
C ALA A 22 4.56 0.90 -10.51
N ILE A 23 5.51 0.26 -9.82
CA ILE A 23 6.65 0.93 -9.19
C ILE A 23 7.46 1.74 -10.21
N GLU A 24 7.75 1.19 -11.39
CA GLU A 24 8.47 1.92 -12.44
C GLU A 24 7.69 3.14 -12.95
N LYS A 25 6.36 3.06 -13.02
CA LYS A 25 5.51 4.21 -13.37
C LYS A 25 5.46 5.27 -12.27
N ILE A 26 5.34 4.84 -11.01
CA ILE A 26 5.30 5.70 -9.82
C ILE A 26 6.57 6.54 -9.69
N LYS A 27 7.74 6.02 -10.04
CA LYS A 27 9.03 6.73 -10.02
C LYS A 27 9.06 8.02 -10.84
N LYS A 28 8.12 8.24 -11.76
CA LYS A 28 8.04 9.48 -12.53
C LYS A 28 7.77 10.72 -11.66
N ASN A 29 7.02 10.56 -10.56
CA ASN A 29 6.59 11.64 -9.68
C ASN A 29 6.89 11.41 -8.20
N ILE A 30 7.43 10.23 -7.86
CA ILE A 30 7.76 9.86 -6.48
C ILE A 30 9.19 9.32 -6.43
N GLU A 31 10.02 9.96 -5.64
CA GLU A 31 11.34 9.45 -5.26
C GLU A 31 11.15 8.33 -4.23
N ILE A 32 11.27 7.07 -4.67
CA ILE A 32 11.04 5.90 -3.82
C ILE A 32 12.23 5.70 -2.89
N MET A 33 11.96 5.69 -1.58
CA MET A 33 12.94 5.53 -0.52
C MET A 33 13.07 4.07 -0.08
N ARG A 34 11.94 3.39 0.18
CA ARG A 34 11.90 2.00 0.64
C ARG A 34 10.69 1.27 0.06
N ILE A 35 10.82 -0.04 -0.07
CA ILE A 35 9.72 -0.94 -0.45
C ILE A 35 9.76 -2.11 0.54
N SER A 36 8.62 -2.44 1.13
CA SER A 36 8.49 -3.58 2.04
C SER A 36 8.64 -4.92 1.30
N THR A 37 8.77 -5.98 2.04
CA THR A 37 8.51 -7.33 1.54
C THR A 37 7.11 -7.39 0.93
N LEU A 38 6.96 -8.16 -0.15
CA LEU A 38 5.65 -8.43 -0.75
C LEU A 38 5.02 -9.64 -0.05
N TYR A 39 3.80 -9.48 0.46
CA TYR A 39 3.06 -10.49 1.22
C TYR A 39 1.91 -11.05 0.40
N ARG A 40 1.77 -12.37 0.42
CA ARG A 40 0.56 -13.03 -0.08
C ARG A 40 -0.54 -12.91 0.98
N THR A 41 -1.73 -12.48 0.55
CA THR A 41 -2.91 -12.42 1.41
C THR A 41 -4.11 -13.04 0.70
N GLU A 42 -5.00 -13.67 1.47
CA GLU A 42 -6.27 -14.16 0.93
C GLU A 42 -7.20 -12.98 0.59
N PRO A 43 -8.13 -13.16 -0.37
CA PRO A 43 -9.15 -12.14 -0.65
C PRO A 43 -9.98 -11.87 0.60
N GLN A 44 -10.27 -10.61 0.87
CA GLN A 44 -11.26 -10.26 1.89
C GLN A 44 -12.67 -10.65 1.38
N GLU A 45 -13.61 -10.87 2.32
CA GLU A 45 -14.99 -11.23 1.99
C GLU A 45 -15.60 -10.33 0.92
N GLY A 46 -16.24 -10.96 -0.08
CA GLY A 46 -16.88 -10.26 -1.19
C GLY A 46 -15.97 -9.82 -2.34
N VAL A 47 -14.65 -10.08 -2.26
CA VAL A 47 -13.74 -9.83 -3.39
C VAL A 47 -13.65 -11.08 -4.26
N SER A 48 -14.13 -11.00 -5.51
CA SER A 48 -13.91 -12.06 -6.49
C SER A 48 -12.46 -12.12 -6.94
N GLY A 49 -11.91 -13.30 -7.06
CA GLY A 49 -10.57 -13.52 -7.62
C GLY A 49 -9.64 -14.30 -6.71
N ASN A 50 -8.39 -14.39 -7.14
CA ASN A 50 -7.34 -15.10 -6.45
C ASN A 50 -6.75 -14.26 -5.31
N TRP A 51 -5.88 -14.90 -4.50
CA TRP A 51 -5.06 -14.24 -3.50
C TRP A 51 -4.36 -12.97 -4.03
N PHE A 52 -4.15 -12.01 -3.13
CA PHE A 52 -3.41 -10.78 -3.41
C PHE A 52 -1.92 -10.94 -3.15
N LEU A 53 -1.13 -10.22 -3.93
CA LEU A 53 0.23 -9.87 -3.56
C LEU A 53 0.21 -8.39 -3.15
N ASN A 54 0.58 -8.10 -1.89
CA ASN A 54 0.52 -6.77 -1.32
C ASN A 54 1.88 -6.33 -0.79
N GLY A 55 2.11 -5.03 -0.78
CA GLY A 55 3.27 -4.40 -0.18
C GLY A 55 3.01 -2.94 0.13
N VAL A 56 3.99 -2.29 0.72
CA VAL A 56 3.97 -0.85 1.02
C VAL A 56 5.26 -0.24 0.50
N LEU A 57 5.19 0.98 -0.04
CA LEU A 57 6.35 1.78 -0.35
C LEU A 57 6.35 3.09 0.45
N SER A 58 7.54 3.61 0.73
CA SER A 58 7.74 4.98 1.18
C SER A 58 8.47 5.76 0.11
N GLY A 59 8.17 7.04 -0.01
CA GLY A 59 8.80 7.93 -0.96
C GLY A 59 8.57 9.39 -0.65
N LYS A 60 9.10 10.26 -1.51
CA LYS A 60 8.92 11.72 -1.45
C LYS A 60 8.34 12.22 -2.76
N THR A 61 7.42 13.18 -2.68
CA THR A 61 6.79 13.78 -3.86
C THR A 61 6.63 15.29 -3.70
N CYS A 62 6.56 16.00 -4.82
CA CYS A 62 6.16 17.40 -4.89
C CYS A 62 4.67 17.58 -5.20
N LEU A 63 3.96 16.49 -5.54
CA LEU A 63 2.51 16.54 -5.79
C LEU A 63 1.75 16.83 -4.50
N SER A 64 0.71 17.63 -4.55
CA SER A 64 -0.29 17.76 -3.47
C SER A 64 -1.03 16.43 -3.24
N PRO A 65 -1.74 16.26 -2.13
CA PRO A 65 -2.50 15.02 -1.87
C PRO A 65 -3.50 14.66 -2.98
N GLU A 66 -4.18 15.66 -3.53
CA GLU A 66 -5.14 15.51 -4.63
C GLU A 66 -4.44 15.11 -5.93
N GLU A 67 -3.37 15.81 -6.32
CA GLU A 67 -2.58 15.48 -7.50
C GLU A 67 -1.95 14.09 -7.39
N LEU A 68 -1.52 13.69 -6.19
CA LEU A 68 -1.01 12.36 -5.93
C LEU A 68 -2.10 11.29 -6.15
N LEU A 69 -3.31 11.52 -5.65
CA LEU A 69 -4.44 10.63 -5.88
C LEU A 69 -4.73 10.47 -7.38
N GLU A 70 -4.85 11.57 -8.11
CA GLU A 70 -5.09 11.58 -9.56
C GLU A 70 -3.97 10.86 -10.31
N PHE A 71 -2.72 11.10 -9.93
CA PHE A 71 -1.57 10.42 -10.52
C PHE A 71 -1.62 8.91 -10.29
N LEU A 72 -1.88 8.44 -9.07
CA LEU A 72 -1.98 7.02 -8.78
C LEU A 72 -3.13 6.36 -9.53
N GLN A 73 -4.29 7.03 -9.63
CA GLN A 73 -5.43 6.56 -10.43
C GLN A 73 -5.08 6.47 -11.92
N SER A 74 -4.33 7.43 -12.46
CA SER A 74 -3.87 7.37 -13.85
C SER A 74 -2.95 6.17 -14.10
N VAL A 75 -2.07 5.84 -13.16
CA VAL A 75 -1.22 4.64 -13.22
C VAL A 75 -2.07 3.36 -13.23
N GLU A 76 -3.10 3.28 -12.38
CA GLU A 76 -4.03 2.14 -12.36
C GLU A 76 -4.77 1.98 -13.70
N GLN A 77 -5.26 3.08 -14.28
CA GLN A 77 -5.95 3.10 -15.58
C GLN A 77 -5.02 2.66 -16.72
N GLU A 78 -3.80 3.20 -16.78
CA GLU A 78 -2.78 2.78 -17.75
C GLU A 78 -2.43 1.28 -17.65
N MET A 79 -2.60 0.69 -16.47
CA MET A 79 -2.38 -0.73 -16.22
C MET A 79 -3.63 -1.60 -16.40
N GLY A 80 -4.70 -1.05 -16.97
CA GLY A 80 -5.91 -1.76 -17.38
C GLY A 80 -7.05 -1.75 -16.37
N ARG A 81 -7.07 -0.81 -15.41
CA ARG A 81 -8.23 -0.61 -14.53
C ARG A 81 -9.29 0.23 -15.25
N PRO A 82 -10.51 -0.27 -15.50
CA PRO A 82 -11.57 0.53 -16.10
C PRO A 82 -11.99 1.70 -15.20
N GLU A 83 -12.32 2.86 -15.78
CA GLU A 83 -12.82 4.02 -15.01
C GLU A 83 -14.06 3.68 -14.17
N ASN A 84 -14.99 2.92 -14.74
CA ASN A 84 -16.24 2.48 -14.09
C ASN A 84 -16.15 1.06 -13.54
N HIS A 85 -15.11 0.76 -12.75
CA HIS A 85 -14.97 -0.57 -12.17
C HIS A 85 -15.94 -0.81 -11.01
N LYS A 86 -16.52 -2.02 -10.94
CA LYS A 86 -17.32 -2.45 -9.78
C LYS A 86 -16.40 -2.60 -8.56
N LYS A 87 -16.87 -2.18 -7.38
CA LYS A 87 -16.19 -2.47 -6.12
C LYS A 87 -15.98 -3.98 -5.98
N ASN A 88 -14.87 -4.38 -5.36
CA ASN A 88 -14.53 -5.77 -5.05
C ASN A 88 -14.29 -6.68 -6.28
N THR A 89 -13.88 -6.14 -7.42
CA THR A 89 -13.44 -6.93 -8.58
C THR A 89 -11.94 -7.21 -8.55
N ALA A 90 -11.53 -8.27 -9.27
CA ALA A 90 -10.11 -8.54 -9.49
C ALA A 90 -9.46 -7.39 -10.26
N ARG A 91 -8.21 -7.03 -9.88
CA ARG A 91 -7.52 -5.87 -10.45
C ARG A 91 -6.04 -6.14 -10.68
N THR A 92 -5.53 -5.57 -11.77
CA THR A 92 -4.11 -5.64 -12.13
C THR A 92 -3.24 -4.98 -11.06
N ILE A 93 -3.65 -3.79 -10.61
CA ILE A 93 -2.98 -3.03 -9.55
C ILE A 93 -4.00 -2.21 -8.77
N ASP A 94 -3.74 -2.02 -7.48
CA ASP A 94 -4.47 -1.16 -6.55
C ASP A 94 -3.43 -0.33 -5.79
N LEU A 95 -3.60 0.99 -5.78
CA LEU A 95 -2.66 1.95 -5.21
C LEU A 95 -3.41 2.86 -4.24
N ASP A 96 -3.19 2.68 -2.93
CA ASP A 96 -3.84 3.45 -1.88
C ASP A 96 -2.83 4.36 -1.17
N ILE A 97 -3.13 5.66 -1.04
CA ILE A 97 -2.36 6.58 -0.19
C ILE A 97 -2.67 6.24 1.27
N LEU A 98 -1.68 5.77 2.02
CA LEU A 98 -1.83 5.46 3.45
C LEU A 98 -1.61 6.70 4.31
N PHE A 99 -0.51 7.42 4.06
CA PHE A 99 -0.13 8.64 4.75
C PHE A 99 0.48 9.63 3.76
N TYR A 100 0.34 10.91 4.07
CA TYR A 100 0.98 12.03 3.37
C TYR A 100 1.45 13.02 4.43
N ASP A 101 2.75 13.06 4.71
CA ASP A 101 3.30 13.75 5.89
C ASP A 101 2.46 13.47 7.15
N ASN A 102 2.26 14.48 7.99
CA ASN A 102 1.36 14.42 9.15
C ASN A 102 -0.06 14.96 8.84
N CYS A 103 -0.47 14.91 7.56
CA CYS A 103 -1.76 15.46 7.14
C CYS A 103 -2.94 14.62 7.63
N PHE A 104 -4.01 15.33 7.97
CA PHE A 104 -5.32 14.75 8.23
C PHE A 104 -6.33 15.32 7.23
N ILE A 105 -6.80 14.48 6.28
CA ILE A 105 -7.73 14.87 5.22
C ILE A 105 -8.95 13.96 5.27
N LYS A 106 -10.13 14.58 5.36
CA LYS A 106 -11.42 13.87 5.40
C LYS A 106 -12.37 14.44 4.35
N LYS A 107 -12.11 14.10 3.08
CA LYS A 107 -12.94 14.45 1.94
C LYS A 107 -13.70 13.21 1.42
N PRO A 108 -14.81 13.33 0.68
CA PRO A 108 -15.54 12.20 0.13
C PRO A 108 -14.70 11.26 -0.72
N HIS A 109 -13.76 11.81 -1.50
CA HIS A 109 -12.90 11.10 -2.45
C HIS A 109 -11.48 10.84 -1.94
N LEU A 110 -11.07 11.49 -0.82
CA LEU A 110 -9.71 11.37 -0.28
C LEU A 110 -9.73 11.39 1.25
N ARG A 111 -9.25 10.31 1.85
CA ARG A 111 -9.06 10.20 3.30
C ARG A 111 -7.64 9.82 3.63
N ILE A 112 -6.96 10.68 4.37
CA ILE A 112 -5.59 10.51 4.87
C ILE A 112 -5.58 10.82 6.37
N PRO A 113 -5.13 9.92 7.24
CA PRO A 113 -4.69 8.55 6.99
C PRO A 113 -5.78 7.65 6.39
N HIS A 114 -5.35 6.62 5.64
CA HIS A 114 -6.30 5.70 5.03
C HIS A 114 -7.11 4.95 6.10
N PRO A 115 -8.45 4.91 6.03
CA PRO A 115 -9.30 4.43 7.14
C PRO A 115 -9.14 2.93 7.47
N LYS A 116 -8.56 2.14 6.56
CA LYS A 116 -8.36 0.71 6.74
C LYS A 116 -6.97 0.31 7.23
N ILE A 117 -6.12 1.25 7.65
CA ILE A 117 -4.78 0.95 8.15
C ILE A 117 -4.85 0.00 9.35
N ASN A 118 -5.76 0.27 10.30
CA ASN A 118 -5.90 -0.50 11.54
C ASN A 118 -6.62 -1.86 11.36
N THR A 119 -7.22 -2.10 10.20
CA THR A 119 -8.01 -3.32 9.94
C THR A 119 -7.34 -4.28 8.97
N ARG A 120 -6.21 -3.87 8.37
CA ARG A 120 -5.45 -4.65 7.41
C ARG A 120 -4.07 -4.97 7.97
N ASP A 121 -3.92 -6.16 8.55
CA ASP A 121 -2.67 -6.65 9.14
C ASP A 121 -1.47 -6.57 8.18
N PHE A 122 -1.66 -6.93 6.91
CA PHE A 122 -0.61 -6.85 5.90
C PHE A 122 -0.13 -5.42 5.62
N VAL A 123 -0.99 -4.41 5.78
CA VAL A 123 -0.62 -3.00 5.65
C VAL A 123 0.28 -2.59 6.80
N LEU A 124 -0.13 -2.86 8.05
CA LEU A 124 0.69 -2.58 9.23
C LEU A 124 2.00 -3.37 9.22
N LYS A 125 1.99 -4.62 8.75
CA LYS A 125 3.20 -5.45 8.59
C LYS A 125 4.18 -4.80 7.61
N GLY A 126 3.72 -4.32 6.47
CA GLY A 126 4.55 -3.59 5.51
C GLY A 126 5.06 -2.26 6.05
N LEU A 127 4.20 -1.50 6.72
CA LEU A 127 4.54 -0.22 7.33
C LEU A 127 5.59 -0.36 8.43
N VAL A 128 5.47 -1.34 9.33
CA VAL A 128 6.46 -1.55 10.41
C VAL A 128 7.84 -1.95 9.88
N GLU A 129 7.90 -2.56 8.71
CA GLU A 129 9.17 -2.93 8.06
C GLU A 129 9.91 -1.70 7.53
N ILE A 130 9.20 -0.70 7.00
CA ILE A 130 9.81 0.44 6.29
C ILE A 130 9.72 1.78 7.02
N ALA A 131 8.76 1.95 7.93
CA ALA A 131 8.50 3.19 8.66
C ALA A 131 8.01 2.93 10.10
N PRO A 132 8.77 2.16 10.93
CA PRO A 132 8.31 1.74 12.27
C PRO A 132 8.05 2.90 13.22
N ASP A 133 8.82 3.98 13.09
CA ASP A 133 8.79 5.13 13.98
C ASP A 133 7.87 6.26 13.46
N PHE A 134 7.22 6.06 12.30
CA PHE A 134 6.24 7.01 11.79
C PHE A 134 5.04 7.10 12.73
N GLU A 135 4.68 8.32 13.15
CA GLU A 135 3.57 8.58 14.07
C GLU A 135 2.27 8.78 13.29
N HIS A 136 1.24 8.04 13.64
CA HIS A 136 -0.08 8.21 13.06
C HIS A 136 -0.69 9.56 13.50
N PRO A 137 -1.01 10.47 12.58
CA PRO A 137 -1.35 11.87 12.92
C PRO A 137 -2.62 12.02 13.78
N GLU A 138 -3.53 11.08 13.74
CA GLU A 138 -4.79 11.12 14.50
C GLU A 138 -4.65 10.49 15.89
N VAL A 139 -4.11 9.27 15.97
CA VAL A 139 -4.07 8.51 17.23
C VAL A 139 -2.78 8.72 18.03
N LYS A 140 -1.80 9.44 17.47
CA LYS A 140 -0.53 9.81 18.14
C LYS A 140 0.26 8.61 18.68
N THR A 141 0.19 7.49 17.96
CA THR A 141 0.96 6.27 18.23
C THR A 141 1.84 5.93 17.04
N THR A 142 3.00 5.34 17.28
CA THR A 142 3.88 4.91 16.18
C THR A 142 3.35 3.64 15.51
N ILE A 143 3.70 3.46 14.25
CA ILE A 143 3.36 2.23 13.50
C ILE A 143 3.81 0.97 14.24
N LYS A 144 4.99 1.01 14.88
CA LYS A 144 5.51 -0.08 15.71
C LYS A 144 4.62 -0.40 16.92
N GLN A 145 4.07 0.64 17.56
CA GLN A 145 3.14 0.46 18.68
C GLN A 145 1.82 -0.14 18.20
N MET A 146 1.24 0.41 17.12
CA MET A 146 0.02 -0.11 16.51
C MET A 146 0.15 -1.59 16.11
N TRP A 147 1.30 -1.97 15.54
CA TRP A 147 1.58 -3.37 15.21
C TRP A 147 1.63 -4.27 16.45
N LYS A 148 2.30 -3.82 17.52
CA LYS A 148 2.35 -4.57 18.79
C LYS A 148 0.97 -4.76 19.41
N GLU A 149 0.13 -3.72 19.42
CA GLU A 149 -1.23 -3.78 19.96
C GLU A 149 -2.09 -4.77 19.16
N MET A 150 -2.01 -4.74 17.84
CA MET A 150 -2.73 -5.66 16.96
C MET A 150 -2.28 -7.11 17.18
N THR A 151 -0.98 -7.36 17.29
CA THR A 151 -0.44 -8.73 17.47
C THR A 151 -0.61 -9.29 18.87
N ASN A 152 -0.63 -8.45 19.91
CA ASN A 152 -0.86 -8.87 21.30
C ASN A 152 -2.34 -9.10 21.60
N GLY A 153 -3.25 -8.46 20.87
CA GLY A 153 -4.70 -8.65 20.99
C GLY A 153 -5.24 -9.88 20.27
N ASP A 154 -4.49 -10.48 19.36
CA ASP A 154 -4.95 -11.59 18.53
C ASP A 154 -4.02 -12.80 18.58
N SER A 155 -4.26 -13.66 19.57
CA SER A 155 -3.57 -14.96 19.70
C SER A 155 -3.93 -15.97 18.59
N ARG A 156 -4.75 -15.61 17.60
CA ARG A 156 -5.35 -16.50 16.60
C ARG A 156 -4.93 -16.30 15.14
N ASN A 157 -4.25 -15.22 14.78
CA ASN A 157 -3.85 -14.95 13.39
C ASN A 157 -2.35 -15.10 13.15
N LYS A 158 -1.88 -16.36 13.11
CA LYS A 158 -0.61 -16.68 12.44
C LYS A 158 -0.84 -16.68 10.93
N VAL A 159 -0.63 -15.54 10.26
CA VAL A 159 -0.54 -15.49 8.79
C VAL A 159 0.67 -16.34 8.36
N PRO A 160 0.50 -17.34 7.47
CA PRO A 160 1.64 -18.15 7.01
C PRO A 160 2.60 -17.28 6.20
N ASP A 161 3.83 -17.17 6.69
CA ASP A 161 4.92 -16.37 6.13
C ASP A 161 5.48 -16.98 4.83
N LYS A 162 4.82 -16.75 3.69
CA LYS A 162 5.49 -16.91 2.40
C LYS A 162 6.08 -15.57 1.96
N LYS A 163 7.33 -15.34 2.36
CA LYS A 163 8.10 -14.14 2.02
C LYS A 163 8.59 -14.18 0.57
N TYR A 164 8.22 -13.19 -0.22
CA TYR A 164 8.81 -12.96 -1.54
C TYR A 164 9.77 -11.77 -1.47
N ARG A 165 11.06 -12.02 -1.23
CA ARG A 165 12.07 -10.96 -1.22
C ARG A 165 12.25 -10.37 -2.63
N CYS A 166 12.14 -9.05 -2.72
CA CYS A 166 12.52 -8.27 -3.88
C CYS A 166 14.06 -8.25 -3.97
N ARG A 167 14.65 -9.06 -4.85
CA ARG A 167 16.09 -8.92 -5.17
C ARG A 167 16.25 -7.79 -6.18
N SER A 168 16.75 -6.64 -5.72
CA SER A 168 17.30 -5.63 -6.61
C SER A 168 18.44 -6.25 -7.42
N LYS A 169 18.32 -6.29 -8.75
CA LYS A 169 19.46 -6.59 -9.62
C LYS A 169 20.47 -5.46 -9.45
N LYS A 170 21.58 -5.72 -8.75
CA LYS A 170 22.76 -4.87 -8.88
C LYS A 170 23.18 -4.93 -10.35
N LYS A 171 23.09 -3.81 -11.05
CA LYS A 171 23.77 -3.65 -12.34
C LYS A 171 25.26 -3.70 -12.07
N LYS A 172 25.95 -4.64 -12.72
CA LYS A 172 27.39 -4.57 -12.92
C LYS A 172 27.68 -3.51 -13.98
#